data_9e76dc7df1d0fa004d8054ec55e4f0ba
#
_entry.id   9e76dc7df1d0fa004d8054ec55e4f0ba
#
_cell.length_a   1.000
_cell.length_b   1.000
_cell.length_c   1.000
_cell.angle_alpha   90.00
_cell.angle_beta   90.00
_cell.angle_gamma   90.00
#
_symmetry.space_group_name_H-M   'P 1'
#
loop_
_entity.id
_entity.type
_entity.pdbx_description
1 polymer ?
#
loop_
_entity_poly.entity_id
_entity_poly.type
_entity_poly.pdbx_seq_one_letter_code
_entity_poly.pdbx_strand_id
1 'polypeptide(L)'
;MSPVQKTGLYYPNKFGLIMIKSLEEVMGKNGLNAILNLGGLNNYIENYPPDNLDKGFDFAELSGIGVALEEMYGPRGGRGLALRAGRATFSDALKNFGALAGAADLAFVVLPLQSKLRIGLPAFAKIFSQLSDQYSTVEEKDTEFIWTIHKCPVCWGRTNADKPVCYIATGLLQEALKWVSGGNEFRVNESKCVAVGDAICEFVIQKEPIS
;
A
#
# COMPACT_ATOMS: atom_id res chain seq x y z
N MET A 1 18.41 -11.51 9.78
CA MET A 1 17.68 -10.36 10.38
C MET A 1 16.84 -10.82 11.56
N SER A 2 16.78 -10.05 12.64
CA SER A 2 15.77 -10.30 13.67
C SER A 2 14.41 -9.91 13.13
N PRO A 3 13.34 -10.70 13.32
CA PRO A 3 12.02 -10.34 12.87
C PRO A 3 11.60 -8.98 13.46
N VAL A 4 10.94 -8.16 12.66
CA VAL A 4 10.41 -6.87 13.14
C VAL A 4 9.46 -7.15 14.30
N GLN A 5 9.63 -6.46 15.41
CA GLN A 5 8.80 -6.65 16.60
C GLN A 5 7.33 -6.38 16.24
N LYS A 6 6.43 -7.31 16.62
CA LYS A 6 4.99 -7.16 16.41
C LYS A 6 4.49 -5.86 17.02
N THR A 7 3.59 -5.20 16.32
CA THR A 7 3.11 -3.87 16.67
C THR A 7 1.84 -3.90 17.51
N GLY A 8 1.04 -4.97 17.37
CA GLY A 8 -0.33 -5.01 17.87
C GLY A 8 -1.31 -4.13 17.07
N LEU A 9 -0.89 -3.65 15.90
CA LEU A 9 -1.73 -2.95 14.92
C LEU A 9 -1.88 -3.81 13.67
N TYR A 10 -3.08 -3.92 13.13
CA TYR A 10 -3.42 -4.95 12.16
C TYR A 10 -4.19 -4.43 10.95
N TYR A 11 -3.95 -5.10 9.83
CA TYR A 11 -4.88 -5.21 8.73
C TYR A 11 -5.78 -6.45 8.88
N PRO A 12 -6.90 -6.51 8.14
CA PRO A 12 -7.64 -7.76 7.96
C PRO A 12 -6.73 -8.84 7.35
N ASN A 13 -6.94 -10.08 7.75
CA ASN A 13 -6.24 -11.23 7.16
C ASN A 13 -6.36 -11.26 5.63
N LYS A 14 -7.54 -10.94 5.11
CA LYS A 14 -7.80 -10.84 3.66
C LYS A 14 -6.87 -9.87 2.95
N PHE A 15 -6.50 -8.74 3.58
CA PHE A 15 -5.54 -7.81 3.01
C PHE A 15 -4.15 -8.45 2.93
N GLY A 16 -3.70 -9.13 3.99
CA GLY A 16 -2.45 -9.88 4.00
C GLY A 16 -2.42 -10.97 2.92
N LEU A 17 -3.54 -11.71 2.78
CA LEU A 17 -3.70 -12.72 1.73
C LEU A 17 -3.54 -12.11 0.32
N ILE A 18 -4.21 -10.99 0.05
CA ILE A 18 -4.12 -10.30 -1.23
C ILE A 18 -2.68 -9.83 -1.48
N MET A 19 -2.05 -9.21 -0.49
CA MET A 19 -0.66 -8.73 -0.60
C MET A 19 0.31 -9.88 -0.94
N ILE A 20 0.22 -11.01 -0.25
CA ILE A 20 1.10 -12.16 -0.48
C ILE A 20 0.85 -12.76 -1.87
N LYS A 21 -0.40 -12.90 -2.30
CA LYS A 21 -0.74 -13.37 -3.66
C LYS A 21 -0.24 -12.42 -4.74
N SER A 22 -0.40 -11.11 -4.54
CA SER A 22 0.11 -10.10 -5.47
C SER A 22 1.64 -10.14 -5.59
N LEU A 23 2.35 -10.41 -4.49
CA LEU A 23 3.80 -10.65 -4.51
C LEU A 23 4.15 -11.93 -5.30
N GLU A 24 3.37 -13.01 -5.10
CA GLU A 24 3.56 -14.24 -5.86
C GLU A 24 3.41 -14.02 -7.38
N GLU A 25 2.41 -13.25 -7.80
CA GLU A 25 2.23 -12.88 -9.21
C GLU A 25 3.41 -12.06 -9.76
N VAL A 26 3.99 -11.18 -8.94
CA VAL A 26 5.09 -10.30 -9.35
C VAL A 26 6.42 -11.04 -9.48
N MET A 27 6.70 -12.03 -8.62
CA MET A 27 8.03 -12.65 -8.51
C MET A 27 8.05 -14.18 -8.56
N GLY A 28 6.88 -14.80 -8.65
CA GLY A 28 6.73 -16.26 -8.61
C GLY A 28 6.87 -16.83 -7.21
N LYS A 29 6.43 -18.09 -7.04
CA LYS A 29 6.38 -18.76 -5.73
C LYS A 29 7.75 -18.86 -5.05
N ASN A 30 8.80 -19.17 -5.80
CA ASN A 30 10.15 -19.28 -5.23
C ASN A 30 10.67 -17.92 -4.73
N GLY A 31 10.42 -16.85 -5.49
CA GLY A 31 10.75 -15.49 -5.10
C GLY A 31 9.99 -15.06 -3.85
N LEU A 32 8.67 -15.32 -3.81
CA LEU A 32 7.85 -15.05 -2.64
C LEU A 32 8.38 -15.79 -1.40
N ASN A 33 8.62 -17.10 -1.49
CA ASN A 33 9.11 -17.89 -0.35
C ASN A 33 10.44 -17.36 0.19
N ALA A 34 11.33 -16.91 -0.69
CA ALA A 34 12.59 -16.30 -0.28
C ALA A 34 12.36 -14.98 0.47
N ILE A 35 11.44 -14.13 0.01
CA ILE A 35 11.07 -12.88 0.69
C ILE A 35 10.38 -13.16 2.03
N LEU A 36 9.46 -14.12 2.10
CA LEU A 36 8.80 -14.50 3.35
C LEU A 36 9.81 -15.03 4.39
N ASN A 37 10.74 -15.86 3.95
CA ASN A 37 11.82 -16.36 4.83
C ASN A 37 12.72 -15.23 5.33
N LEU A 38 13.17 -14.35 4.45
CA LEU A 38 14.05 -13.25 4.79
C LEU A 38 13.35 -12.22 5.69
N GLY A 39 12.06 -11.96 5.46
CA GLY A 39 11.22 -11.07 6.27
C GLY A 39 10.75 -11.65 7.61
N GLY A 40 11.14 -12.90 7.94
CA GLY A 40 10.71 -13.56 9.17
C GLY A 40 9.24 -14.00 9.17
N LEU A 41 8.66 -14.22 7.98
CA LEU A 41 7.26 -14.57 7.75
C LEU A 41 7.09 -16.04 7.32
N ASN A 42 7.94 -16.94 7.85
CA ASN A 42 7.96 -18.36 7.49
C ASN A 42 6.63 -19.07 7.71
N ASN A 43 5.81 -18.57 8.65
CA ASN A 43 4.46 -19.09 8.91
C ASN A 43 3.52 -18.95 7.71
N TYR A 44 3.82 -18.07 6.75
CA TYR A 44 3.03 -17.90 5.53
C TYR A 44 3.55 -18.71 4.33
N ILE A 45 4.68 -19.38 4.46
CA ILE A 45 5.14 -20.32 3.45
C ILE A 45 4.19 -21.51 3.43
N GLU A 46 3.53 -21.75 2.28
CA GLU A 46 2.49 -22.80 2.09
C GLU A 46 1.21 -22.62 2.95
N ASN A 47 1.11 -21.57 3.76
CA ASN A 47 -0.03 -21.34 4.66
C ASN A 47 -0.38 -19.85 4.73
N TYR A 48 -0.97 -19.33 3.67
CA TYR A 48 -1.31 -17.92 3.54
C TYR A 48 -2.31 -17.43 4.60
N PRO A 49 -2.38 -16.12 4.89
CA PRO A 49 -3.39 -15.56 5.78
C PRO A 49 -4.80 -16.01 5.39
N PRO A 50 -5.71 -16.26 6.37
CA PRO A 50 -7.08 -16.65 6.09
C PRO A 50 -7.85 -15.62 5.24
N ASP A 51 -8.78 -16.10 4.41
CA ASP A 51 -9.67 -15.22 3.62
C ASP A 51 -10.86 -14.75 4.48
N ASN A 52 -10.58 -13.87 5.45
CA ASN A 52 -11.59 -13.26 6.30
C ASN A 52 -11.22 -11.81 6.67
N LEU A 53 -12.16 -11.09 7.29
CA LEU A 53 -11.99 -9.70 7.69
C LEU A 53 -11.48 -9.53 9.15
N ASP A 54 -11.13 -10.62 9.82
CA ASP A 54 -10.55 -10.55 11.16
C ASP A 54 -9.19 -9.84 11.10
N LYS A 55 -8.93 -8.98 12.06
CA LYS A 55 -7.65 -8.27 12.18
C LYS A 55 -6.57 -9.23 12.67
N GLY A 56 -5.63 -9.60 11.78
CA GLY A 56 -4.59 -10.59 12.10
C GLY A 56 -3.28 -10.40 11.35
N PHE A 57 -3.25 -9.61 10.27
CA PHE A 57 -2.02 -9.31 9.53
C PHE A 57 -1.35 -8.07 10.13
N ASP A 58 -0.30 -8.28 10.94
CA ASP A 58 0.38 -7.22 11.70
C ASP A 58 1.13 -6.24 10.79
N PHE A 59 1.18 -4.97 11.16
CA PHE A 59 1.93 -3.94 10.41
C PHE A 59 3.41 -4.29 10.26
N ALA A 60 4.02 -4.93 11.27
CA ALA A 60 5.40 -5.41 11.18
C ALA A 60 5.61 -6.42 10.04
N GLU A 61 4.59 -7.21 9.70
CA GLU A 61 4.65 -8.19 8.62
C GLU A 61 4.73 -7.50 7.26
N LEU A 62 3.94 -6.44 7.05
CA LEU A 62 4.02 -5.64 5.83
C LEU A 62 5.37 -4.92 5.71
N SER A 63 5.85 -4.31 6.79
CA SER A 63 7.17 -3.66 6.80
C SER A 63 8.29 -4.67 6.54
N GLY A 64 8.23 -5.87 7.14
CA GLY A 64 9.18 -6.95 6.93
C GLY A 64 9.32 -7.37 5.46
N ILE A 65 8.20 -7.41 4.74
CA ILE A 65 8.20 -7.64 3.27
C ILE A 65 9.01 -6.55 2.56
N GLY A 66 8.76 -5.28 2.88
CA GLY A 66 9.49 -4.15 2.27
C GLY A 66 10.99 -4.20 2.52
N VAL A 67 11.39 -4.54 3.76
CA VAL A 67 12.79 -4.73 4.14
C VAL A 67 13.42 -5.89 3.38
N ALA A 68 12.75 -7.04 3.31
CA ALA A 68 13.24 -8.22 2.62
C ALA A 68 13.44 -7.99 1.11
N LEU A 69 12.52 -7.26 0.47
CA LEU A 69 12.64 -6.86 -0.94
C LEU A 69 13.89 -6.01 -1.17
N GLU A 70 14.15 -5.05 -0.29
CA GLU A 70 15.32 -4.17 -0.40
C GLU A 70 16.63 -4.91 -0.14
N GLU A 71 16.65 -5.80 0.85
CA GLU A 71 17.83 -6.60 1.19
C GLU A 71 18.18 -7.59 0.07
N MET A 72 17.19 -8.29 -0.50
CA MET A 72 17.44 -9.30 -1.53
C MET A 72 17.80 -8.71 -2.89
N TYR A 73 17.15 -7.62 -3.29
CA TYR A 73 17.27 -7.06 -4.64
C TYR A 73 17.98 -5.71 -4.70
N GLY A 74 18.48 -5.25 -3.56
CA GLY A 74 19.10 -3.93 -3.41
C GLY A 74 18.10 -2.78 -3.50
N PRO A 75 18.53 -1.54 -3.20
CA PRO A 75 17.63 -0.38 -3.09
C PRO A 75 16.84 -0.05 -4.36
N ARG A 76 17.42 -0.31 -5.55
CA ARG A 76 16.73 -0.04 -6.84
C ARG A 76 15.77 -1.16 -7.22
N GLY A 77 16.23 -2.41 -7.14
CA GLY A 77 15.44 -3.60 -7.46
C GLY A 77 14.27 -3.77 -6.51
N GLY A 78 14.53 -3.71 -5.19
CA GLY A 78 13.52 -3.78 -4.15
C GLY A 78 12.44 -2.71 -4.28
N ARG A 79 12.83 -1.44 -4.59
CA ARG A 79 11.90 -0.36 -4.91
C ARG A 79 10.97 -0.73 -6.08
N GLY A 80 11.53 -1.21 -7.18
CA GLY A 80 10.74 -1.57 -8.36
C GLY A 80 9.73 -2.69 -8.08
N LEU A 81 10.14 -3.71 -7.33
CA LEU A 81 9.27 -4.81 -6.93
C LEU A 81 8.20 -4.35 -5.94
N ALA A 82 8.54 -3.51 -4.96
CA ALA A 82 7.59 -2.97 -3.99
C ALA A 82 6.50 -2.10 -4.66
N LEU A 83 6.86 -1.26 -5.63
CA LEU A 83 5.91 -0.50 -6.43
C LEU A 83 4.97 -1.42 -7.21
N ARG A 84 5.50 -2.44 -7.88
CA ARG A 84 4.70 -3.42 -8.64
C ARG A 84 3.78 -4.21 -7.73
N ALA A 85 4.27 -4.66 -6.57
CA ALA A 85 3.45 -5.36 -5.58
C ALA A 85 2.31 -4.48 -5.05
N GLY A 86 2.57 -3.20 -4.77
CA GLY A 86 1.54 -2.24 -4.37
C GLY A 86 0.46 -2.06 -5.44
N ARG A 87 0.84 -1.93 -6.70
CA ARG A 87 -0.10 -1.83 -7.83
C ARG A 87 -0.96 -3.09 -7.96
N ALA A 88 -0.35 -4.28 -7.94
CA ALA A 88 -1.06 -5.55 -8.01
C ALA A 88 -2.03 -5.71 -6.82
N THR A 89 -1.57 -5.35 -5.61
CA THR A 89 -2.40 -5.40 -4.41
C THR A 89 -3.66 -4.53 -4.53
N PHE A 90 -3.56 -3.31 -5.08
CA PHE A 90 -4.75 -2.49 -5.31
C PHE A 90 -5.71 -3.16 -6.30
N SER A 91 -5.22 -3.64 -7.44
CA SER A 91 -6.04 -4.29 -8.46
C SER A 91 -6.80 -5.49 -7.91
N ASP A 92 -6.15 -6.30 -7.06
CA ASP A 92 -6.78 -7.46 -6.43
C ASP A 92 -7.69 -7.08 -5.26
N ALA A 93 -7.31 -6.05 -4.48
CA ALA A 93 -8.18 -5.51 -3.44
C ALA A 93 -9.47 -4.93 -4.03
N LEU A 94 -9.41 -4.27 -5.17
CA LEU A 94 -10.59 -3.74 -5.86
C LEU A 94 -11.57 -4.86 -6.24
N LYS A 95 -11.09 -6.00 -6.74
CA LYS A 95 -11.93 -7.18 -7.05
C LYS A 95 -12.63 -7.73 -5.80
N ASN A 96 -11.94 -7.68 -4.66
CA ASN A 96 -12.41 -8.29 -3.40
C ASN A 96 -13.20 -7.34 -2.50
N PHE A 97 -12.90 -6.04 -2.53
CA PHE A 97 -13.49 -5.00 -1.67
C PHE A 97 -14.22 -3.90 -2.45
N GLY A 98 -14.19 -3.93 -3.78
CA GLY A 98 -14.72 -2.85 -4.61
C GLY A 98 -16.20 -2.57 -4.40
N ALA A 99 -17.00 -3.58 -4.05
CA ALA A 99 -18.40 -3.43 -3.71
C ALA A 99 -18.59 -2.58 -2.42
N LEU A 100 -17.68 -2.70 -1.45
CA LEU A 100 -17.70 -1.90 -0.21
C LEU A 100 -17.34 -0.42 -0.47
N ALA A 101 -16.57 -0.18 -1.53
CA ALA A 101 -16.14 1.17 -1.91
C ALA A 101 -17.16 1.91 -2.81
N GLY A 102 -18.28 1.26 -3.18
CA GLY A 102 -19.19 1.83 -4.20
C GLY A 102 -18.52 1.99 -5.57
N ALA A 103 -17.47 1.24 -5.82
CA ALA A 103 -16.63 1.36 -7.02
C ALA A 103 -17.39 1.11 -8.35
N ALA A 104 -18.53 0.44 -8.27
CA ALA A 104 -19.41 0.14 -9.42
C ALA A 104 -20.57 1.15 -9.59
N ASP A 105 -20.60 2.24 -8.81
CA ASP A 105 -21.66 3.24 -8.95
C ASP A 105 -21.50 3.99 -10.28
N LEU A 106 -22.49 3.82 -11.15
CA LEU A 106 -22.54 4.48 -12.45
C LEU A 106 -22.48 6.01 -12.33
N ALA A 107 -23.05 6.58 -11.27
CA ALA A 107 -22.97 8.01 -10.99
C ALA A 107 -21.53 8.48 -10.80
N PHE A 108 -20.68 7.67 -10.14
CA PHE A 108 -19.25 7.98 -9.97
C PHE A 108 -18.49 7.91 -11.30
N VAL A 109 -18.81 6.93 -12.16
CA VAL A 109 -18.10 6.71 -13.43
C VAL A 109 -18.23 7.90 -14.38
N VAL A 110 -19.36 8.58 -14.40
CA VAL A 110 -19.63 9.72 -15.32
C VAL A 110 -19.09 11.07 -14.82
N LEU A 111 -18.58 11.14 -13.59
CA LEU A 111 -18.05 12.39 -13.04
C LEU A 111 -16.80 12.87 -13.80
N PRO A 112 -16.57 14.19 -13.88
CA PRO A 112 -15.27 14.76 -14.28
C PRO A 112 -14.14 14.25 -13.38
N LEU A 113 -12.93 14.12 -13.93
CA LEU A 113 -11.75 13.59 -13.23
C LEU A 113 -11.52 14.24 -11.86
N GLN A 114 -11.53 15.57 -11.80
CA GLN A 114 -11.30 16.30 -10.55
C GLN A 114 -12.33 15.96 -9.46
N SER A 115 -13.59 15.77 -9.84
CA SER A 115 -14.67 15.36 -8.93
C SER A 115 -14.46 13.92 -8.45
N LYS A 116 -14.01 13.01 -9.34
CA LYS A 116 -13.64 11.64 -8.96
C LYS A 116 -12.52 11.61 -7.92
N LEU A 117 -11.48 12.42 -8.11
CA LEU A 117 -10.36 12.49 -7.18
C LEU A 117 -10.79 13.05 -5.82
N ARG A 118 -11.60 14.13 -5.81
CA ARG A 118 -12.16 14.73 -4.58
C ARG A 118 -12.99 13.78 -3.74
N ILE A 119 -13.72 12.90 -4.37
CA ILE A 119 -14.58 11.92 -3.69
C ILE A 119 -13.80 10.65 -3.40
N GLY A 120 -13.06 10.14 -4.38
CA GLY A 120 -12.41 8.84 -4.34
C GLY A 120 -11.26 8.75 -3.33
N LEU A 121 -10.40 9.76 -3.30
CA LEU A 121 -9.24 9.73 -2.38
C LEU A 121 -9.66 9.74 -0.89
N PRO A 122 -10.56 10.65 -0.42
CA PRO A 122 -11.03 10.57 0.96
C PRO A 122 -11.81 9.30 1.27
N ALA A 123 -12.63 8.80 0.33
CA ALA A 123 -13.35 7.53 0.50
C ALA A 123 -12.37 6.36 0.68
N PHE A 124 -11.30 6.33 -0.10
CA PHE A 124 -10.26 5.31 -0.01
C PHE A 124 -9.50 5.38 1.33
N ALA A 125 -9.13 6.58 1.79
CA ALA A 125 -8.53 6.77 3.12
C ALA A 125 -9.45 6.29 4.24
N LYS A 126 -10.75 6.56 4.13
CA LYS A 126 -11.76 6.11 5.07
C LYS A 126 -11.87 4.57 5.14
N ILE A 127 -11.79 3.88 4.00
CA ILE A 127 -11.83 2.41 3.93
C ILE A 127 -10.66 1.83 4.75
N PHE A 128 -9.43 2.31 4.56
CA PHE A 128 -8.29 1.86 5.36
C PHE A 128 -8.52 2.10 6.85
N SER A 129 -8.99 3.30 7.23
CA SER A 129 -9.23 3.65 8.63
C SER A 129 -10.37 2.87 9.28
N GLN A 130 -11.32 2.36 8.49
CA GLN A 130 -12.43 1.55 9.01
C GLN A 130 -12.10 0.06 9.11
N LEU A 131 -11.36 -0.47 8.14
CA LEU A 131 -11.06 -1.91 8.06
C LEU A 131 -9.79 -2.30 8.80
N SER A 132 -8.92 -1.37 9.12
CA SER A 132 -7.62 -1.64 9.74
C SER A 132 -7.31 -0.67 10.88
N ASP A 133 -6.13 -0.81 11.47
CA ASP A 133 -5.60 0.16 12.45
C ASP A 133 -4.80 1.29 11.79
N GLN A 134 -4.69 1.28 10.46
CA GLN A 134 -4.12 2.39 9.70
C GLN A 134 -5.07 3.60 9.75
N TYR A 135 -4.55 4.73 10.18
CA TYR A 135 -5.27 6.00 10.12
C TYR A 135 -4.69 6.87 9.01
N SER A 136 -5.52 7.18 8.03
CA SER A 136 -5.14 8.00 6.88
C SER A 136 -6.08 9.18 6.70
N THR A 137 -5.52 10.33 6.29
CA THR A 137 -6.26 11.54 5.96
C THR A 137 -5.87 12.04 4.57
N VAL A 138 -6.76 12.80 3.95
CA VAL A 138 -6.52 13.45 2.65
C VAL A 138 -6.87 14.92 2.76
N GLU A 139 -5.95 15.78 2.34
CA GLU A 139 -6.15 17.22 2.23
C GLU A 139 -6.05 17.62 0.74
N GLU A 140 -6.97 18.44 0.27
CA GLU A 140 -6.91 19.03 -1.08
C GLU A 140 -6.18 20.38 -1.02
N LYS A 141 -5.17 20.54 -1.88
CA LYS A 141 -4.50 21.82 -2.17
C LYS A 141 -4.86 22.29 -3.59
N ASP A 142 -4.33 23.42 -4.01
CA ASP A 142 -4.64 24.00 -5.33
C ASP A 142 -4.26 23.07 -6.48
N THR A 143 -3.05 22.50 -6.47
CA THR A 143 -2.49 21.68 -7.56
C THR A 143 -2.31 20.21 -7.22
N GLU A 144 -2.54 19.83 -5.96
CA GLU A 144 -2.23 18.50 -5.46
C GLU A 144 -3.18 18.04 -4.35
N PHE A 145 -3.20 16.74 -4.08
CA PHE A 145 -3.73 16.18 -2.86
C PHE A 145 -2.59 15.70 -1.98
N ILE A 146 -2.73 15.88 -0.67
CA ILE A 146 -1.82 15.37 0.33
C ILE A 146 -2.49 14.18 1.02
N TRP A 147 -1.93 12.99 0.81
CA TRP A 147 -2.33 11.78 1.52
C TRP A 147 -1.39 11.55 2.68
N THR A 148 -1.92 11.56 3.90
CA THR A 148 -1.13 11.33 5.12
C THR A 148 -1.48 10.00 5.76
N ILE A 149 -0.45 9.23 6.14
CA ILE A 149 -0.59 8.02 6.95
C ILE A 149 0.05 8.29 8.32
N HIS A 150 -0.80 8.37 9.35
CA HIS A 150 -0.36 8.73 10.72
C HIS A 150 0.31 7.56 11.45
N LYS A 151 -0.08 6.32 11.13
CA LYS A 151 0.55 5.08 11.61
C LYS A 151 0.87 4.23 10.39
N CYS A 152 2.08 4.41 9.86
CA CYS A 152 2.44 3.81 8.58
C CYS A 152 2.89 2.35 8.75
N PRO A 153 2.16 1.38 8.18
CA PRO A 153 2.52 -0.03 8.27
C PRO A 153 3.68 -0.40 7.34
N VAL A 154 3.90 0.37 6.26
CA VAL A 154 4.91 0.03 5.23
C VAL A 154 6.33 0.24 5.72
N CYS A 155 6.54 1.21 6.60
CA CYS A 155 7.85 1.49 7.19
C CYS A 155 7.90 1.28 8.71
N TRP A 156 6.95 0.52 9.27
CA TRP A 156 6.90 0.28 10.71
C TRP A 156 8.22 -0.32 11.24
N GLY A 157 8.73 0.26 12.32
CA GLY A 157 9.99 -0.19 12.94
C GLY A 157 11.25 0.12 12.14
N ARG A 158 11.16 0.71 10.95
CA ARG A 158 12.31 1.18 10.18
C ARG A 158 12.77 2.55 10.70
N THR A 159 14.07 2.71 10.84
CA THR A 159 14.72 3.96 11.28
C THR A 159 15.98 4.21 10.47
N ASN A 160 16.46 5.45 10.47
CA ASN A 160 17.72 5.84 9.84
C ASN A 160 17.80 5.51 8.33
N ALA A 161 16.69 5.54 7.65
CA ALA A 161 16.68 5.44 6.19
C ALA A 161 17.17 6.75 5.55
N ASP A 162 17.99 6.65 4.51
CA ASP A 162 18.51 7.84 3.80
C ASP A 162 17.43 8.56 2.97
N LYS A 163 16.32 7.90 2.70
CA LYS A 163 15.21 8.38 1.87
C LYS A 163 13.92 7.68 2.23
N PRO A 164 12.75 8.22 1.82
CA PRO A 164 11.46 7.57 1.94
C PRO A 164 11.44 6.17 1.35
N VAL A 165 10.73 5.24 2.01
CA VAL A 165 10.77 3.79 1.71
C VAL A 165 9.40 3.15 1.49
N CYS A 166 8.30 3.92 1.54
CA CYS A 166 6.94 3.36 1.49
C CYS A 166 6.47 3.08 0.04
N TYR A 167 7.31 2.39 -0.74
CA TYR A 167 7.05 2.13 -2.16
C TYR A 167 5.82 1.26 -2.42
N ILE A 168 5.47 0.35 -1.52
CA ILE A 168 4.22 -0.43 -1.61
C ILE A 168 3.01 0.52 -1.57
N ALA A 169 2.98 1.48 -0.63
CA ALA A 169 1.91 2.47 -0.55
C ALA A 169 1.90 3.38 -1.79
N THR A 170 3.08 3.82 -2.26
CA THR A 170 3.19 4.60 -3.50
C THR A 170 2.59 3.85 -4.69
N GLY A 171 2.93 2.58 -4.88
CA GLY A 171 2.39 1.75 -5.96
C GLY A 171 0.88 1.56 -5.87
N LEU A 172 0.38 1.32 -4.67
CA LEU A 172 -1.04 1.17 -4.39
C LEU A 172 -1.82 2.45 -4.72
N LEU A 173 -1.32 3.63 -4.33
CA LEU A 173 -1.92 4.93 -4.66
C LEU A 173 -1.87 5.20 -6.17
N GLN A 174 -0.77 4.90 -6.85
CA GLN A 174 -0.66 5.05 -8.29
C GLN A 174 -1.71 4.22 -9.04
N GLU A 175 -1.92 2.97 -8.65
CA GLU A 175 -2.92 2.12 -9.30
C GLU A 175 -4.35 2.55 -8.98
N ALA A 176 -4.61 3.02 -7.75
CA ALA A 176 -5.88 3.60 -7.36
C ALA A 176 -6.25 4.81 -8.24
N LEU A 177 -5.29 5.72 -8.45
CA LEU A 177 -5.45 6.89 -9.30
C LEU A 177 -5.66 6.52 -10.76
N LYS A 178 -4.90 5.55 -11.26
CA LYS A 178 -5.07 5.01 -12.61
C LYS A 178 -6.46 4.45 -12.82
N TRP A 179 -6.96 3.67 -11.87
CA TRP A 179 -8.32 3.11 -11.94
C TRP A 179 -9.38 4.22 -11.90
N VAL A 180 -9.31 5.16 -10.94
CA VAL A 180 -10.27 6.26 -10.78
C VAL A 180 -10.32 7.13 -12.03
N SER A 181 -9.19 7.37 -12.67
CA SER A 181 -9.08 8.25 -13.85
C SER A 181 -9.45 7.57 -15.18
N GLY A 182 -9.70 6.26 -15.17
CA GLY A 182 -9.96 5.52 -16.40
C GLY A 182 -8.69 5.20 -17.21
N GLY A 183 -7.53 5.08 -16.54
CA GLY A 183 -6.29 4.59 -17.13
C GLY A 183 -5.13 5.58 -17.15
N ASN A 184 -5.32 6.83 -16.71
CA ASN A 184 -4.24 7.81 -16.69
C ASN A 184 -3.25 7.55 -15.53
N GLU A 185 -1.97 7.73 -15.79
CA GLU A 185 -0.92 7.63 -14.77
C GLU A 185 -0.75 8.97 -14.03
N PHE A 186 -0.45 8.88 -12.73
CA PHE A 186 -0.26 10.05 -11.87
C PHE A 186 1.10 10.02 -11.18
N ARG A 187 1.65 11.21 -10.96
CA ARG A 187 2.83 11.35 -10.11
C ARG A 187 2.40 11.31 -8.64
N VAL A 188 2.93 10.31 -7.94
CA VAL A 188 2.79 10.14 -6.49
C VAL A 188 4.21 10.14 -5.91
N ASN A 189 4.49 11.07 -5.00
CA ASN A 189 5.80 11.20 -4.37
C ASN A 189 5.67 11.19 -2.85
N GLU A 190 6.38 10.30 -2.18
CA GLU A 190 6.48 10.31 -0.73
C GLU A 190 7.39 11.45 -0.31
N SER A 191 6.82 12.49 0.32
CA SER A 191 7.50 13.72 0.74
C SER A 191 8.01 13.65 2.17
N LYS A 192 7.33 12.86 3.05
CA LYS A 192 7.75 12.59 4.43
C LYS A 192 7.61 11.10 4.72
N CYS A 193 8.53 10.57 5.53
CA CYS A 193 8.55 9.17 5.90
C CYS A 193 9.06 8.99 7.33
N VAL A 194 8.33 8.22 8.14
CA VAL A 194 8.73 7.91 9.52
C VAL A 194 10.12 7.24 9.58
N ALA A 195 10.46 6.42 8.58
CA ALA A 195 11.78 5.76 8.53
C ALA A 195 12.96 6.73 8.35
N VAL A 196 12.70 7.94 7.84
CA VAL A 196 13.72 9.02 7.68
C VAL A 196 13.79 9.92 8.94
N GLY A 197 12.80 9.80 9.84
CA GLY A 197 12.72 10.59 11.07
C GLY A 197 11.54 11.57 11.11
N ASP A 198 10.67 11.57 10.11
CA ASP A 198 9.45 12.38 10.13
C ASP A 198 8.41 11.78 11.10
N ALA A 199 7.48 12.60 11.58
CA ALA A 199 6.40 12.18 12.47
C ALA A 199 5.32 11.32 11.78
N ILE A 200 5.18 11.44 10.47
CA ILE A 200 4.16 10.81 9.62
C ILE A 200 4.75 10.39 8.29
N CYS A 201 4.01 9.56 7.53
CA CYS A 201 4.28 9.37 6.11
C CYS A 201 3.30 10.20 5.29
N GLU A 202 3.82 10.98 4.35
CA GLU A 202 3.05 11.91 3.52
C GLU A 202 3.34 11.67 2.05
N PHE A 203 2.27 11.61 1.25
CA PHE A 203 2.36 11.40 -0.19
C PHE A 203 1.70 12.57 -0.92
N VAL A 204 2.48 13.23 -1.76
CA VAL A 204 2.01 14.31 -2.65
C VAL A 204 1.51 13.67 -3.94
N ILE A 205 0.25 13.91 -4.27
CA ILE A 205 -0.45 13.40 -5.46
C ILE A 205 -0.77 14.59 -6.35
N GLN A 206 -0.13 14.71 -7.50
CA GLN A 206 -0.43 15.78 -8.45
C GLN A 206 -1.84 15.57 -9.03
N LYS A 207 -2.63 16.65 -9.18
CA LYS A 207 -4.00 16.61 -9.73
C LYS A 207 -4.02 16.32 -11.23
N GLU A 208 -2.96 16.71 -11.93
CA GLU A 208 -2.83 16.47 -13.36
C GLU A 208 -2.14 15.13 -13.63
N PRO A 209 -2.66 14.30 -14.54
CA PRO A 209 -2.02 13.07 -14.93
C PRO A 209 -0.67 13.32 -15.63
N ILE A 210 0.17 12.31 -15.64
CA ILE A 210 1.40 12.31 -16.44
C ILE A 210 0.98 12.13 -17.90
N SER A 211 1.34 13.09 -18.75
CA SER A 211 1.08 13.03 -20.19
C SER A 211 1.92 11.96 -20.89
#